data_baca84c40052f8d6bc22c9d6393432c7
#
_entry.id   baca84c40052f8d6bc22c9d6393432c7
#
_cell.length_a   1.000
_cell.length_b   1.000
_cell.length_c   1.000
_cell.angle_alpha   90.00
_cell.angle_beta   90.00
_cell.angle_gamma   90.00
#
_symmetry.space_group_name_H-M   'P 1'
#
loop_
_entity.id
_entity.type
_entity.pdbx_description
1 polymer ?
#
loop_
_entity_poly.entity_id
_entity_poly.type
_entity_poly.pdbx_seq_one_letter_code
_entity_poly.pdbx_strand_id
1 'polypeptide(L)'
;MSLSCFRLHSIPSFISHRFNLSHFNSRVWSCWSGRYIKSKAEMKTMVNGGSAKIVINDPILLDQKKADIRLAGPSKLQVIADFDNTLTKFWVDGCRGQSSHALLQQENSEYNTKRDELFNYYHPIEFDPKIPIDEKTKLMEEWWGKTHGLLIEGGLTYDAIKNSVAKGVIAFRDGVVELFEFLEERDIPVLIFSAGLADIIEEVLRQKLHRTFKNVKIVSNRMKFDQNGNLVSFTGKLIHSLNKNEHALDMAASLHDHLGEVDEQMIDSASVKKRTNVLLLGDHMGDLRMSDGLNYETRISVGFLNHNIENSLDTYRKGFDIVYLDDAPMTGVVKLVSELFPPASD
;
A
#
# COMPACT_ATOMS: atom_id res chain seq x y z
N MET A 1 -4.45 54.70 31.02
CA MET A 1 -3.12 54.37 31.54
C MET A 1 -3.07 52.84 31.54
N SER A 2 -2.35 52.22 30.82
CA SER A 2 -1.12 52.06 30.14
C SER A 2 -1.23 50.90 29.16
N LEU A 3 -0.98 51.14 27.90
CA LEU A 3 -0.81 50.17 26.82
C LEU A 3 0.55 49.46 26.99
N SER A 4 0.62 48.17 26.95
CA SER A 4 1.87 47.44 26.72
C SER A 4 1.79 46.59 25.45
N CYS A 5 2.52 47.04 24.44
CA CYS A 5 2.82 46.37 23.20
C CYS A 5 3.54 45.04 23.44
N PHE A 6 3.04 43.95 22.89
CA PHE A 6 3.85 42.75 22.65
C PHE A 6 4.48 42.82 21.25
N ARG A 7 5.80 42.83 21.25
CA ARG A 7 6.64 42.78 20.03
C ARG A 7 6.53 41.39 19.36
N LEU A 8 6.22 41.41 18.10
CA LEU A 8 6.43 40.30 17.17
C LEU A 8 7.95 40.07 17.00
N HIS A 9 8.42 38.90 17.36
CA HIS A 9 9.79 38.46 17.04
C HIS A 9 9.82 37.96 15.59
N SER A 10 10.72 38.59 14.85
CA SER A 10 11.07 38.32 13.47
C SER A 10 11.57 36.89 13.27
N ILE A 11 11.00 36.19 12.30
CA ILE A 11 11.46 34.90 11.76
C ILE A 11 12.69 35.20 10.89
N PRO A 12 13.80 34.45 11.03
CA PRO A 12 14.97 34.61 10.16
C PRO A 12 14.66 34.17 8.75
N SER A 13 14.94 35.01 7.78
CA SER A 13 14.90 34.70 6.34
C SER A 13 15.94 33.62 6.01
N PHE A 14 15.50 32.43 5.67
CA PHE A 14 16.35 31.39 5.10
C PHE A 14 16.59 31.66 3.61
N ILE A 15 17.81 31.64 3.25
CA ILE A 15 18.51 31.85 2.00
C ILE A 15 17.83 31.12 0.83
N SER A 16 17.43 31.91 -0.18
CA SER A 16 16.98 31.40 -1.48
C SER A 16 18.17 30.85 -2.25
N HIS A 17 18.40 29.55 -2.22
CA HIS A 17 19.19 28.90 -3.25
C HIS A 17 18.27 28.60 -4.43
N ARG A 18 18.41 29.40 -5.49
CA ARG A 18 17.83 29.13 -6.80
C ARG A 18 18.49 27.85 -7.35
N PHE A 19 17.81 26.72 -7.23
CA PHE A 19 18.11 25.56 -8.03
C PHE A 19 17.61 25.77 -9.46
N ASN A 20 18.54 25.67 -10.40
CA ASN A 20 18.31 25.83 -11.84
C ASN A 20 17.58 24.59 -12.36
N LEU A 21 16.26 24.69 -12.54
CA LEU A 21 15.32 23.60 -12.93
C LEU A 21 15.30 23.38 -14.46
N SER A 22 16.42 23.53 -15.17
CA SER A 22 16.39 23.47 -16.63
C SER A 22 16.48 22.08 -17.28
N HIS A 23 16.42 20.98 -16.52
CA HIS A 23 16.46 19.61 -17.09
C HIS A 23 15.54 18.59 -16.43
N PHE A 24 14.43 19.01 -15.81
CA PHE A 24 13.38 18.05 -15.40
C PHE A 24 12.31 17.97 -16.49
N ASN A 25 12.23 16.82 -17.09
CA ASN A 25 11.34 16.48 -18.20
C ASN A 25 9.87 16.71 -17.76
N SER A 26 9.19 17.67 -18.38
CA SER A 26 7.82 18.13 -18.11
C SER A 26 6.73 17.03 -18.24
N ARG A 27 7.12 15.77 -18.42
CA ARG A 27 6.20 14.62 -18.60
C ARG A 27 5.77 13.91 -17.31
N VAL A 28 6.35 14.26 -16.16
CA VAL A 28 6.03 13.62 -14.88
C VAL A 28 4.84 14.29 -14.16
N TRP A 29 4.43 15.47 -14.59
CA TRP A 29 3.58 16.40 -13.85
C TRP A 29 2.07 16.31 -14.08
N SER A 30 1.58 15.41 -14.96
CA SER A 30 0.13 15.31 -15.26
C SER A 30 -0.59 14.21 -14.49
N CYS A 31 0.04 13.62 -13.49
CA CYS A 31 -0.44 12.35 -12.88
C CYS A 31 -1.58 12.49 -11.85
N TRP A 32 -1.96 13.72 -11.46
CA TRP A 32 -2.95 13.90 -10.39
C TRP A 32 -4.26 14.58 -10.82
N SER A 33 -4.27 15.34 -11.87
CA SER A 33 -5.47 16.04 -12.39
C SER A 33 -5.95 15.50 -13.73
N GLY A 34 -5.23 14.60 -14.37
CA GLY A 34 -5.56 14.08 -15.69
C GLY A 34 -5.20 12.60 -15.83
N ARG A 35 -5.90 11.93 -16.68
CA ARG A 35 -5.61 10.55 -17.09
C ARG A 35 -4.21 10.48 -17.69
N TYR A 36 -3.23 9.95 -16.96
CA TYR A 36 -1.94 9.60 -17.56
C TYR A 36 -2.18 8.43 -18.52
N ILE A 37 -1.98 8.66 -19.81
CA ILE A 37 -2.12 7.62 -20.84
C ILE A 37 -0.72 7.13 -21.19
N LYS A 38 -0.51 5.81 -21.17
CA LYS A 38 0.74 5.20 -21.64
C LYS A 38 1.11 5.72 -23.03
N SER A 39 2.39 5.99 -23.24
CA SER A 39 2.88 6.32 -24.57
C SER A 39 2.67 5.14 -25.53
N LYS A 40 2.56 5.41 -26.83
CA LYS A 40 2.45 4.35 -27.85
C LYS A 40 3.62 3.35 -27.84
N ALA A 41 4.78 3.76 -27.35
CA ALA A 41 5.95 2.90 -27.21
C ALA A 41 5.80 1.93 -26.01
N GLU A 42 5.26 2.41 -24.89
CA GLU A 42 4.93 1.57 -23.72
C GLU A 42 3.78 0.62 -24.01
N MET A 43 2.78 1.04 -24.82
CA MET A 43 1.70 0.15 -25.27
C MET A 43 2.19 -0.95 -26.22
N LYS A 44 3.18 -0.69 -27.08
CA LYS A 44 3.71 -1.71 -28.01
C LYS A 44 4.43 -2.86 -27.28
N THR A 45 5.02 -2.61 -26.13
CA THR A 45 5.68 -3.64 -25.32
C THR A 45 4.67 -4.58 -24.65
N MET A 46 3.40 -4.22 -24.57
CA MET A 46 2.33 -4.99 -23.92
C MET A 46 1.55 -5.95 -24.84
N VAL A 47 1.74 -5.88 -26.16
CA VAL A 47 0.93 -6.65 -27.13
C VAL A 47 1.49 -8.03 -27.48
N ASN A 48 2.61 -8.43 -26.89
CA ASN A 48 3.06 -9.82 -27.00
C ASN A 48 2.63 -10.57 -25.74
N GLY A 49 1.73 -11.55 -25.88
CA GLY A 49 1.29 -12.51 -24.86
C GLY A 49 2.44 -13.35 -24.29
N GLY A 50 3.44 -12.65 -23.78
CA GLY A 50 4.60 -13.22 -23.13
C GLY A 50 4.35 -13.39 -21.64
N SER A 51 4.78 -14.51 -21.09
CA SER A 51 4.92 -14.80 -19.67
C SER A 51 5.43 -13.54 -18.93
N ALA A 52 4.84 -13.22 -17.78
CA ALA A 52 5.28 -12.13 -16.93
C ALA A 52 6.80 -12.21 -16.73
N LYS A 53 7.51 -11.08 -16.92
CA LYS A 53 8.96 -11.04 -16.69
C LYS A 53 9.24 -11.17 -15.20
N ILE A 54 9.97 -12.20 -14.82
CA ILE A 54 10.29 -12.53 -13.43
C ILE A 54 11.81 -12.48 -13.26
N VAL A 55 12.25 -11.86 -12.18
CA VAL A 55 13.66 -11.88 -11.76
C VAL A 55 13.73 -12.52 -10.39
N ILE A 56 14.57 -13.55 -10.24
CA ILE A 56 14.83 -14.25 -8.98
C ILE A 56 16.25 -13.91 -8.58
N ASN A 57 16.43 -13.44 -7.34
CA ASN A 57 17.75 -13.02 -6.84
C ASN A 57 18.68 -14.21 -6.66
N ASP A 58 18.24 -15.20 -5.87
CA ASP A 58 18.98 -16.44 -5.60
C ASP A 58 18.02 -17.63 -5.72
N PRO A 59 18.04 -18.35 -6.86
CA PRO A 59 17.15 -19.50 -7.08
C PRO A 59 17.37 -20.63 -6.06
N ILE A 60 18.61 -20.86 -5.63
CA ILE A 60 18.94 -21.95 -4.69
C ILE A 60 18.36 -21.63 -3.31
N LEU A 61 18.57 -20.40 -2.83
CA LEU A 61 18.01 -19.95 -1.57
C LEU A 61 16.47 -19.93 -1.61
N LEU A 62 15.88 -19.52 -2.74
CA LEU A 62 14.43 -19.53 -2.91
C LEU A 62 13.86 -20.95 -2.84
N ASP A 63 14.50 -21.93 -3.48
CA ASP A 63 14.08 -23.33 -3.43
C ASP A 63 14.21 -23.92 -2.01
N GLN A 64 15.25 -23.53 -1.27
CA GLN A 64 15.38 -23.86 0.16
C GLN A 64 14.20 -23.29 0.97
N LYS A 65 13.92 -21.99 0.85
CA LYS A 65 12.79 -21.33 1.54
C LYS A 65 11.46 -21.99 1.20
N LYS A 66 11.23 -22.36 -0.07
CA LYS A 66 10.04 -23.11 -0.50
C LYS A 66 9.94 -24.46 0.20
N ALA A 67 11.07 -25.20 0.31
CA ALA A 67 11.11 -26.48 0.98
C ALA A 67 10.79 -26.35 2.47
N ASP A 68 11.35 -25.35 3.15
CA ASP A 68 11.14 -25.09 4.59
C ASP A 68 9.66 -24.75 4.86
N ILE A 69 9.05 -23.85 4.05
CA ILE A 69 7.64 -23.48 4.19
C ILE A 69 6.73 -24.69 3.91
N ARG A 70 7.04 -25.51 2.89
CA ARG A 70 6.28 -26.72 2.56
C ARG A 70 6.33 -27.72 3.70
N LEU A 71 7.50 -27.93 4.28
CA LEU A 71 7.69 -28.85 5.43
C LEU A 71 6.91 -28.39 6.66
N ALA A 72 6.89 -27.07 6.94
CA ALA A 72 6.17 -26.51 8.07
C ALA A 72 4.65 -26.58 7.91
N GLY A 73 4.15 -26.62 6.68
CA GLY A 73 2.74 -26.72 6.34
C GLY A 73 1.95 -25.41 6.34
N PRO A 74 0.72 -25.42 5.82
CA PRO A 74 -0.08 -24.19 5.65
C PRO A 74 -0.46 -23.53 6.98
N SER A 75 -0.60 -24.29 8.07
CA SER A 75 -0.90 -23.76 9.40
C SER A 75 0.19 -22.86 9.99
N LYS A 76 1.38 -22.86 9.41
CA LYS A 76 2.50 -21.99 9.80
C LYS A 76 2.70 -20.81 8.89
N LEU A 77 2.03 -20.75 7.74
CA LEU A 77 2.14 -19.66 6.78
C LEU A 77 1.15 -18.54 7.09
N GLN A 78 1.58 -17.30 6.91
CA GLN A 78 0.75 -16.10 6.77
C GLN A 78 1.20 -15.29 5.56
N VAL A 79 0.27 -14.54 4.96
CA VAL A 79 0.57 -13.61 3.89
C VAL A 79 0.45 -12.18 4.42
N ILE A 80 1.45 -11.35 4.15
CA ILE A 80 1.43 -9.92 4.45
C ILE A 80 1.57 -9.20 3.10
N ALA A 81 0.58 -8.43 2.74
CA ALA A 81 0.53 -7.75 1.45
C ALA A 81 0.29 -6.25 1.61
N ASP A 82 1.07 -5.43 0.91
CA ASP A 82 0.68 -4.05 0.67
C ASP A 82 -0.53 -4.00 -0.29
N PHE A 83 -1.24 -2.87 -0.31
CA PHE A 83 -2.46 -2.73 -1.09
C PHE A 83 -2.25 -2.02 -2.43
N ASP A 84 -1.83 -0.74 -2.37
CA ASP A 84 -1.73 0.15 -3.52
C ASP A 84 -0.59 -0.26 -4.46
N ASN A 85 -0.87 -0.56 -5.72
CA ASN A 85 0.07 -1.08 -6.74
C ASN A 85 0.68 -2.46 -6.43
N THR A 86 0.31 -3.09 -5.31
CA THR A 86 0.67 -4.47 -4.96
C THR A 86 -0.49 -5.41 -5.24
N LEU A 87 -1.60 -5.30 -4.53
CA LEU A 87 -2.85 -6.03 -4.85
C LEU A 87 -3.61 -5.36 -5.99
N THR A 88 -3.50 -4.04 -6.12
CA THR A 88 -4.11 -3.28 -7.22
C THR A 88 -3.17 -3.10 -8.40
N LYS A 89 -3.75 -2.92 -9.59
CA LYS A 89 -3.00 -2.66 -10.83
C LYS A 89 -2.39 -1.27 -10.84
N PHE A 90 -1.17 -1.16 -11.35
CA PHE A 90 -0.54 0.12 -11.63
C PHE A 90 -1.14 0.79 -12.88
N TRP A 91 -1.60 -0.01 -13.87
CA TRP A 91 -2.28 0.44 -15.06
C TRP A 91 -3.66 -0.20 -15.18
N VAL A 92 -4.70 0.63 -15.33
CA VAL A 92 -6.09 0.19 -15.54
C VAL A 92 -6.57 0.79 -16.86
N ASP A 93 -6.84 -0.04 -17.86
CA ASP A 93 -7.31 0.38 -19.20
C ASP A 93 -6.45 1.47 -19.84
N GLY A 94 -5.13 1.38 -19.68
CA GLY A 94 -4.17 2.34 -20.20
C GLY A 94 -4.04 3.63 -19.40
N CYS A 95 -4.80 3.81 -18.33
CA CYS A 95 -4.70 4.91 -17.40
C CYS A 95 -3.90 4.52 -16.16
N ARG A 96 -3.25 5.49 -15.50
CA ARG A 96 -2.61 5.26 -14.21
C ARG A 96 -3.68 4.91 -13.16
N GLY A 97 -3.53 3.74 -12.51
CA GLY A 97 -4.38 3.36 -11.38
C GLY A 97 -4.25 4.35 -10.22
N GLN A 98 -5.34 4.58 -9.52
CA GLN A 98 -5.36 5.46 -8.35
C GLN A 98 -5.04 4.67 -7.09
N SER A 99 -4.25 5.27 -6.20
CA SER A 99 -4.07 4.74 -4.84
C SER A 99 -5.31 5.00 -3.99
N SER A 100 -5.40 4.33 -2.84
CA SER A 100 -6.48 4.53 -1.87
C SER A 100 -6.66 6.00 -1.48
N HIS A 101 -5.58 6.75 -1.30
CA HIS A 101 -5.64 8.20 -1.08
C HIS A 101 -6.06 8.99 -2.33
N ALA A 102 -5.60 8.59 -3.51
CA ALA A 102 -5.89 9.29 -4.76
C ALA A 102 -7.35 9.15 -5.23
N LEU A 103 -8.06 8.14 -4.75
CA LEU A 103 -9.49 7.97 -5.00
C LEU A 103 -10.33 9.11 -4.41
N LEU A 104 -9.90 9.71 -3.30
CA LEU A 104 -10.62 10.77 -2.61
C LEU A 104 -10.40 12.14 -3.27
N GLN A 105 -10.78 12.26 -4.54
CA GLN A 105 -10.90 13.57 -5.18
C GLN A 105 -12.23 14.19 -4.77
N GLN A 106 -12.20 15.34 -4.12
CA GLN A 106 -13.39 16.09 -3.81
C GLN A 106 -13.70 17.09 -4.93
N GLU A 107 -14.98 17.41 -5.12
CA GLU A 107 -15.42 18.48 -6.05
C GLU A 107 -15.00 19.89 -5.55
N ASN A 108 -14.18 19.97 -4.50
CA ASN A 108 -13.68 21.17 -3.89
C ASN A 108 -12.28 21.52 -4.46
N SER A 109 -12.20 22.59 -5.25
CA SER A 109 -10.94 23.02 -5.88
C SER A 109 -9.87 23.43 -4.86
N GLU A 110 -10.26 24.02 -3.73
CA GLU A 110 -9.34 24.44 -2.66
C GLU A 110 -8.71 23.21 -1.99
N TYR A 111 -9.51 22.20 -1.66
CA TYR A 111 -9.03 20.91 -1.15
C TYR A 111 -8.01 20.28 -2.11
N ASN A 112 -8.36 20.20 -3.39
CA ASN A 112 -7.48 19.57 -4.38
C ASN A 112 -6.15 20.33 -4.51
N THR A 113 -6.18 21.67 -4.49
CA THR A 113 -4.97 22.50 -4.54
C THR A 113 -4.07 22.25 -3.33
N LYS A 114 -4.61 22.30 -2.12
CA LYS A 114 -3.84 22.04 -0.88
C LYS A 114 -3.24 20.64 -0.84
N ARG A 115 -4.02 19.63 -1.29
CA ARG A 115 -3.53 18.26 -1.38
C ARG A 115 -2.37 18.13 -2.37
N ASP A 116 -2.48 18.74 -3.55
CA ASP A 116 -1.44 18.72 -4.58
C ASP A 116 -0.17 19.45 -4.09
N GLU A 117 -0.30 20.54 -3.36
CA GLU A 117 0.82 21.23 -2.70
C GLU A 117 1.54 20.32 -1.72
N LEU A 118 0.81 19.62 -0.83
CA LEU A 118 1.40 18.67 0.11
C LEU A 118 2.11 17.52 -0.63
N PHE A 119 1.47 16.95 -1.64
CA PHE A 119 2.07 15.87 -2.43
C PHE A 119 3.36 16.34 -3.11
N ASN A 120 3.33 17.48 -3.78
CA ASN A 120 4.48 18.01 -4.49
C ASN A 120 5.67 18.33 -3.58
N TYR A 121 5.40 18.68 -2.33
CA TYR A 121 6.44 18.94 -1.34
C TYR A 121 7.02 17.66 -0.73
N TYR A 122 6.16 16.74 -0.24
CA TYR A 122 6.61 15.60 0.55
C TYR A 122 6.98 14.36 -0.28
N HIS A 123 6.30 14.10 -1.39
CA HIS A 123 6.55 12.89 -2.19
C HIS A 123 8.01 12.78 -2.68
N PRO A 124 8.69 13.83 -3.16
CA PRO A 124 10.11 13.73 -3.49
C PRO A 124 11.00 13.39 -2.29
N ILE A 125 10.63 13.83 -1.09
CA ILE A 125 11.35 13.57 0.16
C ILE A 125 11.29 12.09 0.53
N GLU A 126 10.15 11.45 0.32
CA GLU A 126 9.96 10.01 0.60
C GLU A 126 11.03 9.15 -0.07
N PHE A 127 11.38 9.49 -1.30
CA PHE A 127 12.33 8.73 -2.12
C PHE A 127 13.78 9.26 -2.10
N ASP A 128 14.04 10.41 -1.47
CA ASP A 128 15.40 10.98 -1.45
C ASP A 128 16.33 10.18 -0.52
N PRO A 129 17.33 9.46 -1.07
CA PRO A 129 18.25 8.65 -0.28
C PRO A 129 19.22 9.49 0.59
N LYS A 130 19.30 10.80 0.37
CA LYS A 130 20.21 11.70 1.10
C LYS A 130 19.65 12.13 2.45
N ILE A 131 18.34 12.05 2.64
CA ILE A 131 17.70 12.45 3.89
C ILE A 131 17.80 11.29 4.89
N PRO A 132 18.32 11.55 6.11
CA PRO A 132 18.37 10.53 7.17
C PRO A 132 16.99 9.95 7.48
N ILE A 133 16.94 8.66 7.78
CA ILE A 133 15.66 7.95 7.97
C ILE A 133 14.81 8.55 9.08
N ASP A 134 15.42 8.99 10.19
CA ASP A 134 14.71 9.57 11.34
C ASP A 134 14.08 10.93 11.01
N GLU A 135 14.77 11.73 10.19
CA GLU A 135 14.25 13.00 9.69
C GLU A 135 13.11 12.77 8.70
N LYS A 136 13.33 11.83 7.77
CA LYS A 136 12.33 11.45 6.78
C LYS A 136 11.07 10.89 7.44
N THR A 137 11.19 10.08 8.50
CA THR A 137 10.07 9.55 9.27
C THR A 137 9.19 10.66 9.83
N LYS A 138 9.79 11.69 10.44
CA LYS A 138 9.04 12.86 10.96
C LYS A 138 8.32 13.63 9.85
N LEU A 139 8.97 13.78 8.69
CA LEU A 139 8.35 14.44 7.54
C LEU A 139 7.18 13.61 6.96
N MET A 140 7.26 12.30 7.00
CA MET A 140 6.13 11.44 6.61
C MET A 140 4.99 11.53 7.63
N GLU A 141 5.26 11.52 8.92
CA GLU A 141 4.24 11.75 9.96
C GLU A 141 3.53 13.10 9.75
N GLU A 142 4.29 14.15 9.46
CA GLU A 142 3.74 15.48 9.19
C GLU A 142 2.86 15.47 7.93
N TRP A 143 3.31 14.83 6.84
CA TRP A 143 2.55 14.75 5.59
C TRP A 143 1.21 14.04 5.77
N TRP A 144 1.24 12.83 6.36
CA TRP A 144 0.01 12.06 6.60
C TRP A 144 -0.94 12.81 7.55
N GLY A 145 -0.41 13.41 8.61
CA GLY A 145 -1.21 14.22 9.55
C GLY A 145 -1.91 15.40 8.87
N LYS A 146 -1.20 16.16 8.03
CA LYS A 146 -1.77 17.25 7.24
C LYS A 146 -2.80 16.76 6.22
N THR A 147 -2.53 15.65 5.53
CA THR A 147 -3.45 15.07 4.57
C THR A 147 -4.75 14.60 5.25
N HIS A 148 -4.65 13.96 6.43
CA HIS A 148 -5.81 13.57 7.22
C HIS A 148 -6.60 14.80 7.72
N GLY A 149 -5.91 15.86 8.14
CA GLY A 149 -6.55 17.13 8.49
C GLY A 149 -7.37 17.72 7.35
N LEU A 150 -6.81 17.71 6.12
CA LEU A 150 -7.53 18.18 4.94
C LEU A 150 -8.77 17.36 4.61
N LEU A 151 -8.77 16.04 4.85
CA LEU A 151 -9.96 15.20 4.66
C LEU A 151 -11.07 15.57 5.63
N ILE A 152 -10.74 15.87 6.89
CA ILE A 152 -11.69 16.30 7.91
C ILE A 152 -12.23 17.71 7.57
N GLU A 153 -11.34 18.66 7.29
CA GLU A 153 -11.71 20.04 6.92
C GLU A 153 -12.56 20.07 5.65
N GLY A 154 -12.26 19.18 4.69
CA GLY A 154 -13.01 19.04 3.45
C GLY A 154 -14.40 18.43 3.62
N GLY A 155 -14.76 17.98 4.82
CA GLY A 155 -16.08 17.41 5.11
C GLY A 155 -16.32 16.08 4.40
N LEU A 156 -15.30 15.22 4.31
CA LEU A 156 -15.44 13.90 3.69
C LEU A 156 -16.55 13.11 4.38
N THR A 157 -17.41 12.49 3.58
CA THR A 157 -18.49 11.62 4.07
C THR A 157 -18.30 10.18 3.62
N TYR A 158 -18.94 9.24 4.33
CA TYR A 158 -18.92 7.83 3.94
C TYR A 158 -19.57 7.60 2.55
N ASP A 159 -20.61 8.34 2.19
CA ASP A 159 -21.21 8.26 0.86
C ASP A 159 -20.29 8.83 -0.25
N ALA A 160 -19.50 9.85 0.07
CA ALA A 160 -18.48 10.36 -0.85
C ALA A 160 -17.40 9.30 -1.14
N ILE A 161 -17.01 8.51 -0.14
CA ILE A 161 -16.11 7.36 -0.31
C ILE A 161 -16.69 6.35 -1.28
N LYS A 162 -17.92 5.88 -1.07
CA LYS A 162 -18.60 4.93 -1.97
C LYS A 162 -18.61 5.42 -3.42
N ASN A 163 -18.95 6.69 -3.61
CA ASN A 163 -19.02 7.31 -4.93
C ASN A 163 -17.62 7.44 -5.57
N SER A 164 -16.61 7.78 -4.79
CA SER A 164 -15.23 7.90 -5.25
C SER A 164 -14.67 6.55 -5.72
N VAL A 165 -14.92 5.49 -4.97
CA VAL A 165 -14.52 4.13 -5.35
C VAL A 165 -15.27 3.64 -6.60
N ALA A 166 -16.57 3.93 -6.70
CA ALA A 166 -17.37 3.52 -7.86
C ALA A 166 -16.89 4.17 -9.17
N LYS A 167 -16.48 5.45 -9.11
CA LYS A 167 -16.00 6.24 -10.25
C LYS A 167 -14.49 6.14 -10.46
N GLY A 168 -13.76 5.65 -9.49
CA GLY A 168 -12.30 5.64 -9.46
C GLY A 168 -11.68 4.66 -10.45
N VAL A 169 -10.49 5.03 -10.93
CA VAL A 169 -9.66 4.19 -11.80
C VAL A 169 -8.83 3.26 -10.92
N ILE A 170 -9.45 2.19 -10.43
CA ILE A 170 -8.81 1.18 -9.59
C ILE A 170 -9.34 -0.21 -9.94
N ALA A 171 -8.43 -1.18 -10.03
CA ALA A 171 -8.75 -2.59 -10.25
C ALA A 171 -7.72 -3.47 -9.55
N PHE A 172 -8.13 -4.66 -9.13
CA PHE A 172 -7.20 -5.67 -8.63
C PHE A 172 -6.38 -6.28 -9.77
N ARG A 173 -5.18 -6.76 -9.44
CA ARG A 173 -4.41 -7.61 -10.37
C ARG A 173 -5.18 -8.88 -10.66
N ASP A 174 -5.07 -9.35 -11.92
CA ASP A 174 -5.63 -10.64 -12.30
C ASP A 174 -4.98 -11.74 -11.44
N GLY A 175 -5.78 -12.60 -10.82
CA GLY A 175 -5.32 -13.64 -9.91
C GLY A 175 -5.42 -13.29 -8.42
N VAL A 176 -5.87 -12.10 -8.03
CA VAL A 176 -6.04 -11.76 -6.60
C VAL A 176 -7.18 -12.54 -5.97
N VAL A 177 -8.30 -12.71 -6.67
CA VAL A 177 -9.43 -13.50 -6.17
C VAL A 177 -9.01 -14.95 -5.97
N GLU A 178 -8.37 -15.54 -6.98
CA GLU A 178 -7.86 -16.92 -6.95
C GLU A 178 -6.83 -17.12 -5.82
N LEU A 179 -5.97 -16.11 -5.58
CA LEU A 179 -5.04 -16.13 -4.45
C LEU A 179 -5.79 -16.17 -3.11
N PHE A 180 -6.76 -15.29 -2.92
CA PHE A 180 -7.50 -15.20 -1.67
C PHE A 180 -8.34 -16.47 -1.42
N GLU A 181 -8.97 -17.02 -2.46
CA GLU A 181 -9.71 -18.30 -2.39
C GLU A 181 -8.77 -19.45 -2.00
N PHE A 182 -7.64 -19.59 -2.68
CA PHE A 182 -6.64 -20.61 -2.37
C PHE A 182 -6.18 -20.56 -0.91
N LEU A 183 -5.95 -19.34 -0.40
CA LEU A 183 -5.50 -19.12 0.99
C LEU A 183 -6.63 -19.35 2.00
N GLU A 184 -7.87 -18.95 1.67
CA GLU A 184 -9.05 -19.15 2.51
C GLU A 184 -9.34 -20.65 2.70
N GLU A 185 -9.30 -21.45 1.62
CA GLU A 185 -9.50 -22.89 1.68
C GLU A 185 -8.50 -23.64 2.59
N ARG A 186 -7.36 -23.01 2.88
CA ARG A 186 -6.28 -23.58 3.71
C ARG A 186 -6.09 -22.88 5.05
N ASP A 187 -7.06 -22.04 5.44
CA ASP A 187 -7.01 -21.23 6.66
C ASP A 187 -5.72 -20.39 6.78
N ILE A 188 -5.15 -19.96 5.64
CA ILE A 188 -3.97 -19.09 5.62
C ILE A 188 -4.42 -17.64 5.71
N PRO A 189 -4.08 -16.88 6.77
CA PRO A 189 -4.47 -15.50 6.90
C PRO A 189 -3.73 -14.60 5.92
N VAL A 190 -4.45 -13.60 5.43
CA VAL A 190 -3.92 -12.50 4.60
C VAL A 190 -4.07 -11.21 5.39
N LEU A 191 -2.95 -10.57 5.68
CA LEU A 191 -2.90 -9.25 6.27
C LEU A 191 -2.64 -8.23 5.18
N ILE A 192 -3.63 -7.41 4.84
CA ILE A 192 -3.44 -6.23 3.98
C ILE A 192 -2.88 -5.12 4.86
N PHE A 193 -1.60 -4.81 4.70
CA PHE A 193 -0.90 -3.83 5.52
C PHE A 193 -0.54 -2.59 4.70
N SER A 194 -1.34 -1.54 4.81
CA SER A 194 -1.25 -0.35 3.96
C SER A 194 -1.06 0.94 4.75
N ALA A 195 -0.28 1.87 4.19
CA ALA A 195 -0.23 3.25 4.66
C ALA A 195 -1.43 4.10 4.19
N GLY A 196 -2.33 3.50 3.41
CA GLY A 196 -3.55 4.10 2.91
C GLY A 196 -4.65 4.24 3.97
N LEU A 197 -5.89 4.15 3.52
CA LEU A 197 -7.10 4.39 4.30
C LEU A 197 -7.94 3.12 4.35
N ALA A 198 -8.13 2.54 5.53
CA ALA A 198 -8.82 1.27 5.73
C ALA A 198 -10.24 1.26 5.15
N ASP A 199 -10.99 2.34 5.38
CA ASP A 199 -12.38 2.47 4.92
C ASP A 199 -12.49 2.51 3.39
N ILE A 200 -11.46 3.05 2.72
CA ILE A 200 -11.35 3.01 1.25
C ILE A 200 -11.03 1.62 0.77
N ILE A 201 -10.05 0.95 1.42
CA ILE A 201 -9.63 -0.40 1.06
C ILE A 201 -10.81 -1.37 1.20
N GLU A 202 -11.56 -1.30 2.30
CA GLU A 202 -12.79 -2.10 2.52
C GLU A 202 -13.82 -1.85 1.41
N GLU A 203 -14.05 -0.59 1.06
CA GLU A 203 -15.01 -0.24 0.03
C GLU A 203 -14.55 -0.71 -1.37
N VAL A 204 -13.24 -0.65 -1.67
CA VAL A 204 -12.67 -1.22 -2.90
C VAL A 204 -12.84 -2.74 -2.93
N LEU A 205 -12.52 -3.45 -1.83
CA LEU A 205 -12.75 -4.89 -1.72
C LEU A 205 -14.22 -5.22 -1.98
N ARG A 206 -15.14 -4.52 -1.30
CA ARG A 206 -16.58 -4.73 -1.43
C ARG A 206 -17.10 -4.51 -2.85
N GLN A 207 -16.68 -3.43 -3.52
CA GLN A 207 -17.20 -3.08 -4.85
C GLN A 207 -16.54 -3.87 -5.98
N LYS A 208 -15.26 -4.23 -5.86
CA LYS A 208 -14.50 -4.81 -6.98
C LYS A 208 -14.36 -6.33 -6.89
N LEU A 209 -14.43 -6.92 -5.69
CA LEU A 209 -14.35 -8.39 -5.55
C LEU A 209 -15.73 -9.05 -5.44
N HIS A 210 -16.77 -8.29 -5.07
CA HIS A 210 -18.16 -8.77 -4.94
C HIS A 210 -18.34 -9.94 -3.95
N ARG A 211 -17.36 -10.17 -3.08
CA ARG A 211 -17.43 -11.13 -1.97
C ARG A 211 -16.51 -10.70 -0.83
N THR A 212 -16.77 -11.22 0.36
CA THR A 212 -15.91 -11.10 1.53
C THR A 212 -15.07 -12.37 1.70
N PHE A 213 -13.88 -12.22 2.26
CA PHE A 213 -12.96 -13.31 2.57
C PHE A 213 -12.72 -13.34 4.07
N LYS A 214 -12.97 -14.49 4.72
CA LYS A 214 -12.86 -14.63 6.18
C LYS A 214 -11.42 -14.54 6.68
N ASN A 215 -10.47 -14.90 5.83
CA ASN A 215 -9.04 -14.93 6.13
C ASN A 215 -8.33 -13.60 5.85
N VAL A 216 -9.04 -12.56 5.36
CA VAL A 216 -8.45 -11.25 5.02
C VAL A 216 -8.70 -10.26 6.15
N LYS A 217 -7.62 -9.64 6.64
CA LYS A 217 -7.62 -8.57 7.64
C LYS A 217 -6.91 -7.34 7.09
N ILE A 218 -7.41 -6.14 7.43
CA ILE A 218 -6.83 -4.88 6.99
C ILE A 218 -6.20 -4.16 8.18
N VAL A 219 -4.93 -3.78 8.02
CA VAL A 219 -4.16 -2.92 8.93
C VAL A 219 -3.79 -1.66 8.16
N SER A 220 -4.47 -0.56 8.46
CA SER A 220 -4.32 0.71 7.75
C SER A 220 -4.90 1.85 8.59
N ASN A 221 -4.74 3.10 8.16
CA ASN A 221 -5.33 4.25 8.85
C ASN A 221 -6.86 4.17 8.81
N ARG A 222 -7.50 4.14 9.97
CA ARG A 222 -8.96 4.00 10.11
C ARG A 222 -9.62 5.33 10.38
N MET A 223 -10.65 5.64 9.62
CA MET A 223 -11.51 6.81 9.78
C MET A 223 -12.54 6.60 10.90
N LYS A 224 -12.93 7.70 11.54
CA LYS A 224 -14.05 7.73 12.49
C LYS A 224 -15.09 8.74 12.01
N PHE A 225 -16.31 8.26 11.81
CA PHE A 225 -17.43 9.06 11.35
C PHE A 225 -18.39 9.39 12.50
N ASP A 226 -19.06 10.54 12.41
CA ASP A 226 -20.16 10.91 13.28
C ASP A 226 -21.47 10.20 12.88
N GLN A 227 -22.55 10.47 13.63
CA GLN A 227 -23.87 9.87 13.37
C GLN A 227 -24.48 10.30 12.03
N ASN A 228 -23.98 11.38 11.42
CA ASN A 228 -24.42 11.88 10.12
C ASN A 228 -23.55 11.35 8.97
N GLY A 229 -22.55 10.51 9.28
CA GLY A 229 -21.61 9.96 8.30
C GLY A 229 -20.51 10.93 7.87
N ASN A 230 -20.25 12.00 8.64
CA ASN A 230 -19.13 12.92 8.37
C ASN A 230 -17.85 12.43 9.06
N LEU A 231 -16.73 12.52 8.37
CA LEU A 231 -15.42 12.22 8.94
C LEU A 231 -15.07 13.25 10.03
N VAL A 232 -14.81 12.77 11.26
CA VAL A 232 -14.48 13.62 12.40
C VAL A 232 -13.07 13.42 12.94
N SER A 233 -12.49 12.24 12.79
CA SER A 233 -11.14 11.91 13.25
C SER A 233 -10.62 10.63 12.63
N PHE A 234 -9.39 10.27 12.99
CA PHE A 234 -8.79 8.97 12.72
C PHE A 234 -8.52 8.24 14.02
N THR A 235 -8.49 6.90 13.98
CA THR A 235 -8.24 6.07 15.15
C THR A 235 -6.87 5.41 15.08
N GLY A 236 -6.23 5.23 16.25
CA GLY A 236 -4.94 4.58 16.37
C GLY A 236 -3.75 5.49 16.06
N LYS A 237 -2.57 4.89 15.96
CA LYS A 237 -1.37 5.57 15.48
C LYS A 237 -1.38 5.68 13.98
N LEU A 238 -0.82 6.78 13.50
CA LEU A 238 -0.63 7.03 12.09
C LEU A 238 0.29 5.98 11.47
N ILE A 239 -0.16 5.36 10.39
CA ILE A 239 0.62 4.44 9.57
C ILE A 239 1.04 5.17 8.30
N HIS A 240 2.34 5.19 8.02
CA HIS A 240 2.92 5.76 6.81
C HIS A 240 3.96 4.79 6.21
N SER A 241 4.50 5.10 5.05
CA SER A 241 5.38 4.20 4.29
C SER A 241 6.63 3.72 5.04
N LEU A 242 7.10 4.45 6.05
CA LEU A 242 8.33 4.14 6.77
C LEU A 242 8.13 3.52 8.16
N ASN A 243 6.89 3.37 8.64
CA ASN A 243 6.59 2.76 9.95
C ASN A 243 5.70 1.52 9.88
N LYS A 244 5.57 0.91 8.70
CA LYS A 244 4.91 -0.39 8.55
C LYS A 244 5.77 -1.47 9.22
N ASN A 245 5.52 -1.75 10.50
CA ASN A 245 6.24 -2.75 11.31
C ASN A 245 5.31 -3.35 12.38
N GLU A 246 5.84 -4.22 13.26
CA GLU A 246 5.08 -4.90 14.32
C GLU A 246 4.25 -3.97 15.21
N HIS A 247 4.76 -2.77 15.52
CA HIS A 247 4.02 -1.84 16.38
C HIS A 247 2.72 -1.35 15.73
N ALA A 248 2.71 -1.20 14.40
CA ALA A 248 1.49 -0.88 13.68
C ALA A 248 0.54 -2.09 13.66
N LEU A 249 1.07 -3.31 13.60
CA LEU A 249 0.28 -4.55 13.68
C LEU A 249 -0.43 -4.72 15.02
N ASP A 250 0.29 -4.52 16.13
CA ASP A 250 -0.27 -4.66 17.48
C ASP A 250 -1.39 -3.66 17.75
N MET A 251 -1.30 -2.48 17.15
CA MET A 251 -2.28 -1.41 17.34
C MET A 251 -3.52 -1.55 16.51
N ALA A 252 -3.41 -2.11 15.32
CA ALA A 252 -4.55 -2.34 14.45
C ALA A 252 -5.39 -3.53 14.91
N ALA A 253 -4.81 -4.47 15.66
CA ALA A 253 -5.52 -5.63 16.20
C ALA A 253 -6.70 -5.26 17.13
N SER A 254 -6.65 -4.09 17.78
CA SER A 254 -7.70 -3.59 18.68
C SER A 254 -8.78 -2.76 18.02
N LEU A 255 -8.66 -2.42 16.73
CA LEU A 255 -9.56 -1.46 16.05
C LEU A 255 -10.67 -2.10 15.21
N HIS A 256 -10.72 -3.42 15.09
CA HIS A 256 -11.69 -4.12 14.24
C HIS A 256 -13.09 -4.32 14.85
N ASP A 257 -13.38 -3.77 16.06
CA ASP A 257 -14.61 -4.04 16.80
C ASP A 257 -15.85 -3.23 16.34
N HIS A 258 -15.83 -2.55 15.20
CA HIS A 258 -16.89 -1.60 14.84
C HIS A 258 -17.73 -1.89 13.59
N LEU A 259 -17.54 -3.01 12.94
CA LEU A 259 -18.56 -3.52 12.01
C LEU A 259 -19.49 -4.45 12.77
N GLY A 260 -20.57 -3.90 13.29
CA GLY A 260 -21.58 -4.42 14.22
C GLY A 260 -22.21 -5.79 13.95
N GLU A 261 -21.47 -6.78 13.53
CA GLU A 261 -21.79 -8.20 13.60
C GLU A 261 -20.63 -8.94 14.24
N VAL A 262 -20.80 -9.23 15.51
CA VAL A 262 -19.90 -10.04 16.32
C VAL A 262 -19.99 -11.49 15.84
N ASP A 263 -19.18 -11.83 14.83
CA ASP A 263 -18.87 -13.24 14.59
C ASP A 263 -17.55 -13.55 15.32
N GLU A 264 -17.65 -14.33 16.40
CA GLU A 264 -16.57 -14.67 17.35
C GLU A 264 -15.42 -15.50 16.74
N GLN A 265 -15.29 -15.55 15.42
CA GLN A 265 -14.16 -16.17 14.72
C GLN A 265 -13.16 -15.13 14.18
N MET A 266 -12.83 -14.15 15.00
CA MET A 266 -11.77 -13.20 14.70
C MET A 266 -10.43 -13.93 14.58
N ILE A 267 -9.70 -13.64 13.50
CA ILE A 267 -8.26 -13.96 13.44
C ILE A 267 -7.62 -13.15 14.58
N ASP A 268 -7.48 -13.82 15.75
CA ASP A 268 -6.84 -13.25 16.92
C ASP A 268 -5.40 -12.84 16.57
N SER A 269 -4.95 -11.68 17.04
CA SER A 269 -3.54 -11.25 16.93
C SER A 269 -2.57 -12.33 17.42
N ALA A 270 -3.00 -13.17 18.36
CA ALA A 270 -2.29 -14.36 18.78
C ALA A 270 -2.13 -15.40 17.64
N SER A 271 -3.07 -15.50 16.69
CA SER A 271 -2.96 -16.42 15.56
C SER A 271 -1.91 -15.97 14.53
N VAL A 272 -1.78 -14.67 14.29
CA VAL A 272 -0.74 -14.08 13.43
C VAL A 272 0.65 -14.29 14.06
N LYS A 273 0.77 -14.13 15.39
CA LYS A 273 2.03 -14.36 16.12
C LYS A 273 2.45 -15.83 16.20
N LYS A 274 1.52 -16.78 16.00
CA LYS A 274 1.80 -18.22 15.96
C LYS A 274 2.33 -18.73 14.62
N ARG A 275 2.23 -17.91 13.55
CA ARG A 275 2.63 -18.31 12.22
C ARG A 275 4.06 -17.85 11.95
N THR A 276 4.94 -18.84 11.82
CA THR A 276 6.39 -18.62 11.76
C THR A 276 6.92 -18.49 10.33
N ASN A 277 6.07 -18.62 9.30
CA ASN A 277 6.45 -18.43 7.90
C ASN A 277 5.66 -17.28 7.28
N VAL A 278 6.33 -16.46 6.51
CA VAL A 278 5.77 -15.26 5.89
C VAL A 278 5.95 -15.28 4.38
N LEU A 279 4.86 -15.08 3.65
CA LEU A 279 4.89 -14.64 2.26
C LEU A 279 4.57 -13.13 2.25
N LEU A 280 5.56 -12.31 1.90
CA LEU A 280 5.46 -10.86 1.89
C LEU A 280 5.32 -10.37 0.45
N LEU A 281 4.31 -9.54 0.19
CA LEU A 281 4.02 -8.95 -1.13
C LEU A 281 4.08 -7.42 -1.02
N GLY A 282 4.86 -6.76 -1.87
CA GLY A 282 4.97 -5.30 -1.87
C GLY A 282 5.42 -4.72 -3.21
N ASP A 283 5.18 -3.44 -3.43
CA ASP A 283 5.67 -2.70 -4.59
C ASP A 283 6.73 -1.65 -4.25
N HIS A 284 7.04 -1.49 -2.96
CA HIS A 284 8.02 -0.53 -2.46
C HIS A 284 9.05 -1.19 -1.55
N MET A 285 10.29 -0.69 -1.54
CA MET A 285 11.35 -1.22 -0.67
C MET A 285 11.02 -1.11 0.82
N GLY A 286 10.19 -0.14 1.21
CA GLY A 286 9.69 0.02 2.57
C GLY A 286 8.80 -1.15 3.03
N ASP A 287 8.16 -1.85 2.09
CA ASP A 287 7.27 -2.97 2.40
C ASP A 287 8.01 -4.18 2.97
N LEU A 288 9.30 -4.31 2.68
CA LEU A 288 10.14 -5.34 3.29
C LEU A 288 10.15 -5.29 4.82
N ARG A 289 9.81 -4.13 5.40
CA ARG A 289 9.72 -3.92 6.84
C ARG A 289 8.39 -4.37 7.46
N MET A 290 7.39 -4.69 6.66
CA MET A 290 6.07 -5.13 7.15
C MET A 290 6.11 -6.38 8.02
N SER A 291 7.18 -7.16 7.94
CA SER A 291 7.42 -8.33 8.79
C SER A 291 8.47 -8.11 9.88
N ASP A 292 9.02 -6.88 10.02
CA ASP A 292 9.98 -6.56 11.07
C ASP A 292 9.32 -6.70 12.44
N GLY A 293 10.02 -7.35 13.39
CA GLY A 293 9.55 -7.64 14.73
C GLY A 293 8.67 -8.90 14.85
N LEU A 294 8.24 -9.50 13.74
CA LEU A 294 7.65 -10.83 13.78
C LEU A 294 8.75 -11.89 13.91
N ASN A 295 8.54 -12.83 14.82
CA ASN A 295 9.44 -13.99 14.97
C ASN A 295 9.16 -15.00 13.86
N TYR A 296 9.58 -14.70 12.62
CA TYR A 296 9.45 -15.66 11.52
C TYR A 296 10.72 -16.51 11.36
N GLU A 297 10.54 -17.77 11.01
CA GLU A 297 11.60 -18.72 10.67
C GLU A 297 12.01 -18.57 9.21
N THR A 298 11.01 -18.52 8.32
CA THR A 298 11.24 -18.38 6.88
C THR A 298 10.34 -17.30 6.28
N ARG A 299 10.95 -16.42 5.45
CA ARG A 299 10.23 -15.41 4.68
C ARG A 299 10.57 -15.52 3.19
N ILE A 300 9.54 -15.59 2.36
CA ILE A 300 9.65 -15.32 0.91
C ILE A 300 9.08 -13.94 0.65
N SER A 301 9.86 -13.07 0.02
CA SER A 301 9.46 -11.71 -0.34
C SER A 301 9.31 -11.57 -1.86
N VAL A 302 8.15 -11.02 -2.28
CA VAL A 302 7.78 -10.81 -3.68
C VAL A 302 7.59 -9.32 -3.91
N GLY A 303 8.37 -8.75 -4.82
CA GLY A 303 8.30 -7.35 -5.23
C GLY A 303 7.59 -7.18 -6.58
N PHE A 304 6.73 -6.17 -6.68
CA PHE A 304 6.11 -5.75 -7.94
C PHE A 304 6.75 -4.45 -8.42
N LEU A 305 7.69 -4.54 -9.37
CA LEU A 305 8.34 -3.37 -9.98
C LEU A 305 7.54 -2.92 -11.20
N ASN A 306 6.62 -2.00 -10.97
CA ASN A 306 5.59 -1.59 -11.93
C ASN A 306 6.07 -0.57 -12.97
N HIS A 307 7.09 0.22 -12.65
CA HIS A 307 7.63 1.30 -13.49
C HIS A 307 9.08 1.59 -13.16
N ASN A 308 9.75 2.41 -13.99
CA ASN A 308 11.16 2.82 -13.83
C ASN A 308 12.12 1.63 -13.63
N ILE A 309 11.86 0.55 -14.39
CA ILE A 309 12.54 -0.74 -14.22
C ILE A 309 14.06 -0.60 -14.36
N GLU A 310 14.52 0.13 -15.38
CA GLU A 310 15.95 0.30 -15.68
C GLU A 310 16.74 0.86 -14.50
N ASN A 311 16.17 1.79 -13.72
CA ASN A 311 16.86 2.43 -12.60
C ASN A 311 16.65 1.72 -11.26
N SER A 312 15.61 0.91 -11.14
CA SER A 312 15.18 0.35 -9.84
C SER A 312 15.43 -1.15 -9.71
N LEU A 313 15.63 -1.87 -10.82
CA LEU A 313 15.71 -3.33 -10.84
C LEU A 313 16.80 -3.88 -9.92
N ASP A 314 17.98 -3.27 -9.93
CA ASP A 314 19.11 -3.75 -9.10
C ASP A 314 18.82 -3.62 -7.61
N THR A 315 18.10 -2.57 -7.20
CA THR A 315 17.68 -2.37 -5.82
C THR A 315 16.61 -3.39 -5.40
N TYR A 316 15.59 -3.59 -6.26
CA TYR A 316 14.54 -4.57 -6.00
C TYR A 316 15.08 -6.00 -5.96
N ARG A 317 15.95 -6.36 -6.88
CA ARG A 317 16.59 -7.68 -6.93
C ARG A 317 17.39 -8.01 -5.66
N LYS A 318 18.01 -7.00 -5.03
CA LYS A 318 18.74 -7.18 -3.77
C LYS A 318 17.84 -7.29 -2.54
N GLY A 319 16.64 -6.69 -2.60
CA GLY A 319 15.70 -6.66 -1.48
C GLY A 319 14.70 -7.80 -1.48
N PHE A 320 14.16 -8.15 -2.65
CA PHE A 320 13.12 -9.16 -2.80
C PHE A 320 13.69 -10.48 -3.33
N ASP A 321 13.15 -11.60 -2.89
CA ASP A 321 13.52 -12.93 -3.39
C ASP A 321 13.04 -13.13 -4.84
N ILE A 322 11.83 -12.61 -5.15
CA ILE A 322 11.20 -12.65 -6.47
C ILE A 322 10.76 -11.24 -6.85
N VAL A 323 11.05 -10.80 -8.06
CA VAL A 323 10.57 -9.51 -8.58
C VAL A 323 9.76 -9.75 -9.85
N TYR A 324 8.50 -9.34 -9.84
CA TYR A 324 7.63 -9.27 -11.01
C TYR A 324 7.72 -7.88 -11.63
N LEU A 325 7.83 -7.81 -12.96
CA LEU A 325 8.03 -6.57 -13.71
C LEU A 325 6.80 -6.21 -14.54
N ASP A 326 6.70 -4.93 -14.92
CA ASP A 326 5.73 -4.44 -15.90
C ASP A 326 4.26 -4.66 -15.50
N ASP A 327 3.89 -4.32 -14.27
CA ASP A 327 2.51 -4.46 -13.76
C ASP A 327 1.95 -5.89 -13.92
N ALA A 328 2.80 -6.87 -13.60
CA ALA A 328 2.50 -8.29 -13.75
C ALA A 328 1.24 -8.71 -12.97
N PRO A 329 0.49 -9.73 -13.44
CA PRO A 329 -0.64 -10.29 -12.72
C PRO A 329 -0.20 -11.03 -11.45
N MET A 330 -1.14 -11.25 -10.53
CA MET A 330 -0.95 -12.03 -9.30
C MET A 330 -0.85 -13.55 -9.57
N THR A 331 -1.15 -14.00 -10.78
CA THR A 331 -1.15 -15.44 -11.16
C THR A 331 0.19 -16.12 -10.89
N GLY A 332 1.32 -15.37 -10.95
CA GLY A 332 2.62 -15.90 -10.58
C GLY A 332 2.73 -16.23 -9.08
N VAL A 333 2.10 -15.43 -8.22
CA VAL A 333 2.02 -15.69 -6.77
C VAL A 333 1.06 -16.83 -6.49
N VAL A 334 -0.07 -16.92 -7.22
CA VAL A 334 -0.99 -18.08 -7.15
C VAL A 334 -0.24 -19.37 -7.46
N LYS A 335 0.57 -19.38 -8.52
CA LYS A 335 1.42 -20.52 -8.87
C LYS A 335 2.39 -20.85 -7.74
N LEU A 336 3.06 -19.85 -7.16
CA LEU A 336 4.00 -20.04 -6.06
C LEU A 336 3.33 -20.73 -4.87
N VAL A 337 2.16 -20.25 -4.40
CA VAL A 337 1.47 -20.85 -3.24
C VAL A 337 0.90 -22.24 -3.58
N SER A 338 0.49 -22.48 -4.84
CA SER A 338 0.05 -23.81 -5.29
C SER A 338 1.21 -24.80 -5.34
N GLU A 339 2.42 -24.38 -5.66
CA GLU A 339 3.63 -25.20 -5.58
C GLU A 339 4.02 -25.51 -4.12
N LEU A 340 3.78 -24.57 -3.19
CA LEU A 340 4.03 -24.80 -1.76
C LEU A 340 3.06 -25.84 -1.18
N PHE A 341 1.78 -25.77 -1.57
CA PHE A 341 0.72 -26.63 -1.01
C PHE A 341 -0.13 -27.19 -2.14
N PRO A 342 0.38 -28.18 -2.88
CA PRO A 342 -0.38 -28.83 -3.94
C PRO A 342 -1.66 -29.48 -3.36
N PRO A 343 -2.73 -29.60 -4.18
CA PRO A 343 -3.90 -30.35 -3.77
C PRO A 343 -3.47 -31.77 -3.38
N ALA A 344 -4.17 -32.36 -2.40
CA ALA A 344 -3.93 -33.76 -2.04
C ALA A 344 -4.05 -34.61 -3.31
N SER A 345 -3.05 -35.43 -3.59
CA SER A 345 -3.14 -36.42 -4.67
C SER A 345 -4.22 -37.40 -4.25
N ASP A 346 -5.27 -37.52 -5.06
CA ASP A 346 -6.31 -38.53 -4.91
C ASP A 346 -5.73 -39.95 -4.95
#